data_c78968aa54fdb8997e8e84e5295fc0b7
#
_entry.id   c78968aa54fdb8997e8e84e5295fc0b7
#
_cell.length_a   1.000
_cell.length_b   1.000
_cell.length_c   1.000
_cell.angle_alpha   90.00
_cell.angle_beta   90.00
_cell.angle_gamma   90.00
#
_symmetry.space_group_name_H-M   'P 1'
#
loop_
_entity.id
_entity.type
_entity.pdbx_description
1 polymer ?
#
loop_
_entity_poly.entity_id
_entity_poly.type
_entity_poly.pdbx_seq_one_letter_code
_entity_poly.pdbx_strand_id
1 'polypeptide(L)'
;MSHKDSPDVSRRKFLGFAGAATATAVAGCGGNGGTDTDTDEPGGDGTDEPTDTPSDGTPTERPEPETRDGYLQRANRIAHEQAPWVFLNRQYSVYGKSDDIEWQARADEFIDAYAISPATDSGDDVVINQSQMDSGLDPQDHRATPTDNIVMQAYEKLLDRDREGGIVDSLAEDYSRQEEGLVRFQIRDGVSFHSGDNLTPEDVAYSINRIVDPDTGIASPQQDQLAGVTGAEVVDGERAVDVMSDGLNPIVFSLFASYGPIVNKSWIQSNENSYVNQHMDGTGPFVLETYEQGVQVVFNRNDNYWKEAAEISSLTIESASESSTRVNSLLSDESDIIVNVPPQEVSRVEENDGSSIAAAPSTRVIFSAMRYDVEPFDSPEFRQAVNYAIDLESIVQNVLSTFGDQTAQPTLDGYFGFNEDLDPYPYDPEEAEALVEESGYAGVEVELHTPVGRYLNDVQIAQAVAGYLDDLENVTASVNQRDFQALASEVTDGDIETNPHWYLLGWGNTTFDASQTLIPLLTSDGVLTSWSNEEFDRVVEEAQSMPSEQ
;
A
#
# COMPACT_ATOMS: atom_id res chain seq x y z
N MET A 1 33.99 31.20 -11.87
CA MET A 1 33.85 31.90 -10.59
C MET A 1 32.51 32.61 -10.62
N SER A 2 31.51 31.97 -10.09
CA SER A 2 30.28 32.55 -9.52
C SER A 2 29.44 31.35 -9.07
N HIS A 3 29.36 31.14 -7.78
CA HIS A 3 28.41 30.26 -7.15
C HIS A 3 27.00 30.80 -7.46
N LYS A 4 26.14 29.99 -8.01
CA LYS A 4 24.69 30.19 -7.98
C LYS A 4 24.15 29.25 -6.91
N ASP A 5 23.54 29.86 -5.92
CA ASP A 5 22.80 29.24 -4.86
C ASP A 5 21.67 28.38 -5.47
N SER A 6 21.57 27.17 -5.01
CA SER A 6 20.41 26.33 -5.24
C SER A 6 19.18 26.95 -4.55
N PRO A 7 18.01 27.00 -5.15
CA PRO A 7 16.83 27.47 -4.45
C PRO A 7 16.44 26.46 -3.37
N ASP A 8 16.40 26.96 -2.15
CA ASP A 8 15.84 26.29 -0.97
C ASP A 8 14.35 26.06 -1.23
N VAL A 9 14.00 24.85 -1.67
CA VAL A 9 12.61 24.43 -1.85
C VAL A 9 11.99 24.40 -0.46
N SER A 10 11.18 25.41 -0.20
CA SER A 10 10.63 25.75 1.09
C SER A 10 9.85 24.59 1.69
N ARG A 11 10.45 23.88 2.64
CA ARG A 11 9.83 22.88 3.55
C ARG A 11 8.50 23.33 4.21
N ARG A 12 8.14 24.60 4.04
CA ARG A 12 6.95 25.19 4.67
C ARG A 12 5.63 24.91 3.96
N LYS A 13 5.64 24.44 2.72
CA LYS A 13 4.39 24.13 1.99
C LYS A 13 3.88 22.70 2.24
N PHE A 14 4.76 21.76 2.59
CA PHE A 14 4.40 20.36 2.81
C PHE A 14 4.02 20.02 4.28
N LEU A 15 4.35 20.89 5.25
CA LEU A 15 4.03 20.68 6.68
C LEU A 15 2.65 21.17 7.09
N GLY A 16 1.75 21.50 6.16
CA GLY A 16 0.41 22.03 6.41
C GLY A 16 -0.65 20.99 6.80
N PHE A 17 -0.35 19.70 6.79
CA PHE A 17 -1.33 18.63 7.02
C PHE A 17 -1.08 17.75 8.26
N ALA A 18 -0.23 18.19 9.20
CA ALA A 18 -0.14 17.54 10.50
C ALA A 18 -0.99 18.31 11.53
N GLY A 19 -1.98 17.63 12.06
CA GLY A 19 -3.03 17.94 13.00
C GLY A 19 -2.85 19.15 13.92
N ALA A 20 -3.92 19.92 14.03
CA ALA A 20 -4.12 20.92 15.05
C ALA A 20 -4.29 20.28 16.44
N ALA A 21 -3.20 20.07 17.15
CA ALA A 21 -3.22 19.83 18.60
C ALA A 21 -2.96 21.16 19.31
N THR A 22 -3.97 21.67 19.98
CA THR A 22 -3.95 22.88 20.80
C THR A 22 -3.03 22.69 22.01
N ALA A 23 -1.88 23.33 22.00
CA ALA A 23 -1.04 23.48 23.19
C ALA A 23 -1.39 24.80 23.90
N THR A 24 -2.00 24.71 25.07
CA THR A 24 -2.17 25.81 26.00
C THR A 24 -0.85 26.07 26.73
N ALA A 25 -0.24 27.20 26.43
CA ALA A 25 0.91 27.71 27.16
C ALA A 25 0.46 28.34 28.48
N VAL A 26 1.04 27.91 29.59
CA VAL A 26 0.99 28.65 30.87
C VAL A 26 2.38 29.19 31.14
N ALA A 27 2.48 30.50 31.09
CA ALA A 27 3.64 31.24 31.54
C ALA A 27 3.61 31.46 33.06
N GLY A 28 4.72 31.27 33.73
CA GLY A 28 4.90 31.64 35.11
C GLY A 28 6.35 31.96 35.42
N CYS A 29 6.57 33.22 35.68
CA CYS A 29 7.86 33.86 36.01
C CYS A 29 8.28 33.62 37.46
N GLY A 30 9.61 33.59 37.68
CA GLY A 30 10.23 34.47 38.69
C GLY A 30 10.90 33.82 39.89
N GLY A 31 12.17 34.17 40.09
CA GLY A 31 12.68 34.60 41.38
C GLY A 31 13.83 33.82 42.03
N ASN A 32 14.92 34.24 41.83
CA ASN A 32 16.21 34.52 42.46
C ASN A 32 16.39 34.26 44.01
N GLY A 33 17.64 33.84 44.41
CA GLY A 33 18.25 34.06 45.73
C GLY A 33 18.66 32.76 46.44
N GLY A 34 19.84 32.40 46.58
CA GLY A 34 21.06 32.83 47.15
C GLY A 34 21.38 32.21 48.51
N THR A 35 22.65 31.80 48.64
CA THR A 35 23.52 31.68 49.86
C THR A 35 23.61 30.35 50.63
N ASP A 36 24.80 29.75 50.47
CA ASP A 36 25.83 29.31 51.46
C ASP A 36 25.40 28.66 52.82
N THR A 37 25.99 27.56 53.16
CA THR A 37 27.17 27.37 54.04
C THR A 37 27.33 25.91 54.49
N ASP A 38 28.55 25.44 54.27
CA ASP A 38 29.48 24.66 55.07
C ASP A 38 29.08 23.49 56.01
N THR A 39 29.99 22.51 55.89
CA THR A 39 30.70 21.67 56.89
C THR A 39 30.10 20.33 57.27
N ASP A 40 30.74 19.24 56.99
CA ASP A 40 31.77 18.45 57.67
C ASP A 40 31.83 17.00 57.14
N GLU A 41 33.01 16.60 56.72
CA GLU A 41 33.43 15.19 56.67
C GLU A 41 33.73 14.68 58.10
N PRO A 42 33.80 13.36 58.37
CA PRO A 42 34.82 12.48 57.78
C PRO A 42 34.51 10.96 57.67
N GLY A 43 35.17 10.34 56.68
CA GLY A 43 35.90 9.08 56.90
C GLY A 43 35.14 7.74 56.82
N GLY A 44 35.52 6.94 55.84
CA GLY A 44 35.20 5.50 55.81
C GLY A 44 35.71 4.84 54.53
N ASP A 45 36.93 4.37 54.60
CA ASP A 45 37.64 3.49 53.67
C ASP A 45 36.84 2.21 53.38
N GLY A 46 36.68 1.84 52.09
CA GLY A 46 36.04 0.60 51.65
C GLY A 46 36.21 0.41 50.16
N THR A 47 37.36 -0.08 49.76
CA THR A 47 37.61 -0.61 48.42
C THR A 47 36.77 -1.85 48.19
N ASP A 48 35.73 -1.74 47.30
CA ASP A 48 35.14 -2.88 46.63
C ASP A 48 35.29 -2.67 45.12
N GLU A 49 36.16 -3.46 44.50
CA GLU A 49 36.23 -3.67 43.06
C GLU A 49 34.89 -4.24 42.56
N PRO A 50 34.31 -3.73 41.47
CA PRO A 50 33.22 -4.44 40.79
C PRO A 50 33.81 -5.64 40.04
N THR A 51 33.56 -6.83 40.53
CA THR A 51 33.70 -8.07 39.76
C THR A 51 32.67 -8.05 38.66
N ASP A 52 33.11 -7.79 37.43
CA ASP A 52 32.38 -8.10 36.22
C ASP A 52 32.19 -9.63 36.15
N THR A 53 30.99 -10.06 36.51
CA THR A 53 30.48 -11.36 36.16
C THR A 53 29.84 -11.23 34.79
N PRO A 54 30.26 -11.97 33.75
CA PRO A 54 29.54 -12.00 32.51
C PRO A 54 28.11 -12.47 32.78
N SER A 55 27.14 -11.63 32.51
CA SER A 55 25.74 -12.01 32.47
C SER A 55 25.61 -13.05 31.36
N ASP A 56 25.38 -14.29 31.77
CA ASP A 56 24.94 -15.37 30.89
C ASP A 56 23.52 -14.97 30.42
N GLY A 57 23.47 -14.26 29.32
CA GLY A 57 22.24 -13.74 28.73
C GLY A 57 21.46 -14.86 28.07
N THR A 58 20.76 -15.65 28.88
CA THR A 58 19.60 -16.37 28.38
C THR A 58 18.62 -15.29 27.86
N PRO A 59 18.17 -15.34 26.59
CA PRO A 59 17.15 -14.43 26.12
C PRO A 59 15.94 -14.52 27.04
N THR A 60 15.62 -13.45 27.74
CA THR A 60 14.38 -13.36 28.51
C THR A 60 13.24 -13.54 27.50
N GLU A 61 12.55 -14.69 27.55
CA GLU A 61 11.33 -14.90 26.78
C GLU A 61 10.42 -13.68 27.00
N ARG A 62 10.13 -12.94 25.95
CA ARG A 62 9.18 -11.86 26.01
C ARG A 62 7.80 -12.46 26.33
N PRO A 63 6.99 -11.83 27.18
CA PRO A 63 5.64 -12.33 27.46
C PRO A 63 4.83 -12.43 26.16
N GLU A 64 3.99 -13.45 26.08
CA GLU A 64 3.04 -13.58 24.97
C GLU A 64 2.12 -12.35 24.92
N PRO A 65 1.82 -11.80 23.71
CA PRO A 65 0.85 -10.74 23.56
C PRO A 65 -0.54 -11.18 24.02
N GLU A 66 -1.37 -10.24 24.45
CA GLU A 66 -2.76 -10.50 24.89
C GLU A 66 -3.79 -10.03 23.87
N THR A 67 -3.37 -9.27 22.84
CA THR A 67 -4.24 -8.66 21.84
C THR A 67 -3.79 -9.02 20.42
N ARG A 68 -4.73 -8.94 19.47
CA ARG A 68 -4.44 -9.12 18.05
C ARG A 68 -3.34 -8.17 17.57
N ASP A 69 -3.45 -6.89 17.96
CA ASP A 69 -2.45 -5.86 17.64
C ASP A 69 -1.04 -6.26 18.13
N GLY A 70 -0.95 -6.68 19.38
CA GLY A 70 0.33 -7.13 19.97
C GLY A 70 0.97 -8.32 19.23
N TYR A 71 0.16 -9.28 18.76
CA TYR A 71 0.67 -10.40 17.95
C TYR A 71 1.17 -9.93 16.59
N LEU A 72 0.47 -9.02 15.92
CA LEU A 72 0.92 -8.45 14.63
C LEU A 72 2.18 -7.60 14.79
N GLN A 73 2.29 -6.83 15.88
CA GLN A 73 3.51 -6.09 16.23
C GLN A 73 4.69 -7.03 16.50
N ARG A 74 4.43 -8.18 17.15
CA ARG A 74 5.46 -9.21 17.34
C ARG A 74 5.88 -9.85 16.01
N ALA A 75 4.95 -10.12 15.11
CA ALA A 75 5.27 -10.62 13.77
C ALA A 75 6.17 -9.63 12.99
N ASN A 76 5.84 -8.34 13.03
CA ASN A 76 6.68 -7.29 12.42
C ASN A 76 8.10 -7.27 13.02
N ARG A 77 8.22 -7.46 14.34
CA ARG A 77 9.53 -7.54 15.01
C ARG A 77 10.33 -8.78 14.58
N ILE A 78 9.69 -9.94 14.46
CA ILE A 78 10.36 -11.15 13.97
C ILE A 78 10.85 -10.93 12.53
N ALA A 79 10.01 -10.35 11.66
CA ALA A 79 10.40 -10.02 10.29
C ALA A 79 11.58 -9.03 10.27
N HIS A 80 11.56 -7.99 11.09
CA HIS A 80 12.68 -7.05 11.22
C HIS A 80 13.96 -7.77 11.65
N GLU A 81 13.93 -8.53 12.76
CA GLU A 81 15.10 -9.22 13.34
C GLU A 81 15.66 -10.31 12.39
N GLN A 82 14.82 -10.95 11.58
CA GLN A 82 15.24 -12.01 10.63
C GLN A 82 15.58 -11.48 9.23
N ALA A 83 15.24 -10.23 8.93
CA ALA A 83 15.56 -9.53 7.70
C ALA A 83 15.26 -10.31 6.40
N PRO A 84 14.04 -10.88 6.17
CA PRO A 84 13.72 -11.55 4.92
C PRO A 84 13.67 -10.56 3.75
N TRP A 85 13.54 -9.27 4.04
CA TRP A 85 13.51 -8.17 3.10
C TRP A 85 14.61 -7.13 3.42
N VAL A 86 14.99 -6.39 2.38
CA VAL A 86 15.45 -5.03 2.60
C VAL A 86 14.21 -4.18 2.73
N PHE A 87 14.00 -3.57 3.90
CA PHE A 87 12.91 -2.65 4.17
C PHE A 87 13.28 -1.30 3.56
N LEU A 88 12.66 -0.92 2.46
CA LEU A 88 13.05 0.28 1.73
C LEU A 88 12.20 1.49 2.15
N ASN A 89 11.03 1.62 1.56
CA ASN A 89 10.22 2.81 1.81
C ASN A 89 8.72 2.58 1.63
N ARG A 90 7.91 3.39 2.30
CA ARG A 90 6.55 3.69 1.88
C ARG A 90 6.63 4.56 0.62
N GLN A 91 6.01 4.14 -0.47
CA GLN A 91 5.93 4.93 -1.69
C GLN A 91 4.89 6.05 -1.52
N TYR A 92 5.15 7.22 -2.11
CA TYR A 92 4.15 8.24 -2.30
C TYR A 92 3.52 8.10 -3.69
N SER A 93 2.21 8.34 -3.77
CA SER A 93 1.54 8.59 -5.03
C SER A 93 1.79 10.04 -5.42
N VAL A 94 2.42 10.28 -6.56
CA VAL A 94 2.80 11.61 -7.05
C VAL A 94 2.05 11.89 -8.34
N TYR A 95 1.08 12.80 -8.26
CA TYR A 95 0.25 13.22 -9.39
C TYR A 95 0.63 14.63 -9.84
N GLY A 96 0.56 14.87 -11.14
CA GLY A 96 0.48 16.21 -11.69
C GLY A 96 -0.99 16.56 -11.90
N LYS A 97 -1.39 17.76 -11.54
CA LYS A 97 -2.79 18.20 -11.55
C LYS A 97 -2.90 19.58 -12.21
N SER A 98 -3.91 19.76 -13.08
CA SER A 98 -4.34 21.07 -13.56
C SER A 98 -4.89 21.93 -12.42
N ASP A 99 -4.61 23.22 -12.42
CA ASP A 99 -5.21 24.18 -11.47
C ASP A 99 -6.65 24.53 -11.85
N ASP A 100 -7.16 24.05 -12.98
CA ASP A 100 -8.55 24.19 -13.41
C ASP A 100 -9.51 23.25 -12.68
N ILE A 101 -8.99 22.30 -11.91
CA ILE A 101 -9.77 21.38 -11.09
C ILE A 101 -9.35 21.42 -9.62
N GLU A 102 -10.32 21.21 -8.73
CA GLU A 102 -10.08 20.91 -7.32
C GLU A 102 -10.16 19.39 -7.14
N TRP A 103 -9.06 18.79 -6.72
CA TRP A 103 -8.93 17.36 -6.44
C TRP A 103 -7.75 17.11 -5.49
N GLN A 104 -7.80 16.07 -4.70
CA GLN A 104 -6.74 15.70 -3.77
C GLN A 104 -6.43 14.20 -3.88
N ALA A 105 -5.14 13.87 -3.86
CA ALA A 105 -4.68 12.49 -3.85
C ALA A 105 -5.13 11.73 -2.60
N ARG A 106 -5.44 10.45 -2.77
CA ARG A 106 -5.84 9.49 -1.72
C ARG A 106 -4.69 8.55 -1.40
N ALA A 107 -4.67 8.04 -0.15
CA ALA A 107 -3.67 7.06 0.27
C ALA A 107 -3.83 5.70 -0.45
N ASP A 108 -5.05 5.29 -0.77
CA ASP A 108 -5.37 4.02 -1.43
C ASP A 108 -5.05 3.97 -2.93
N GLU A 109 -4.40 5.00 -3.46
CA GLU A 109 -4.04 5.15 -4.88
C GLU A 109 -5.25 5.25 -5.84
N PHE A 110 -6.49 5.26 -5.33
CA PHE A 110 -7.68 5.43 -6.15
C PHE A 110 -7.85 6.90 -6.57
N ILE A 111 -8.10 7.12 -7.86
CA ILE A 111 -8.45 8.43 -8.40
C ILE A 111 -9.97 8.54 -8.42
N ASP A 112 -10.54 9.04 -7.33
CA ASP A 112 -11.98 9.25 -7.20
C ASP A 112 -12.41 10.45 -8.05
N ALA A 113 -12.92 10.18 -9.25
CA ALA A 113 -13.38 11.22 -10.15
C ALA A 113 -14.70 11.86 -9.69
N TYR A 114 -15.48 11.20 -8.83
CA TYR A 114 -16.67 11.75 -8.21
C TYR A 114 -16.34 12.94 -7.29
N ALA A 115 -15.16 12.96 -6.70
CA ALA A 115 -14.67 14.03 -5.84
C ALA A 115 -14.01 15.19 -6.61
N ILE A 116 -13.94 15.13 -7.94
CA ILE A 116 -13.40 16.23 -8.74
C ILE A 116 -14.47 17.30 -8.92
N SER A 117 -14.09 18.57 -8.67
CA SER A 117 -14.92 19.73 -9.00
C SER A 117 -14.13 20.74 -9.85
N PRO A 118 -14.79 21.43 -10.81
CA PRO A 118 -14.18 22.51 -11.56
C PRO A 118 -13.76 23.67 -10.63
N ALA A 119 -12.50 24.10 -10.69
CA ALA A 119 -12.00 25.23 -9.90
C ALA A 119 -12.38 26.58 -10.51
N THR A 120 -12.71 26.61 -11.78
CA THR A 120 -13.03 27.82 -12.57
C THR A 120 -14.19 27.54 -13.54
N ASP A 121 -14.60 28.55 -14.30
CA ASP A 121 -15.58 28.38 -15.41
C ASP A 121 -14.98 27.62 -16.65
N SER A 122 -13.92 26.85 -16.47
CA SER A 122 -13.11 26.26 -17.54
C SER A 122 -13.69 25.01 -18.19
N GLY A 123 -14.79 24.52 -17.71
CA GLY A 123 -15.43 23.30 -18.24
C GLY A 123 -15.53 22.21 -17.19
N ASP A 124 -16.33 21.20 -17.51
CA ASP A 124 -16.66 20.07 -16.65
C ASP A 124 -16.31 18.71 -17.29
N ASP A 125 -15.48 18.74 -18.35
CA ASP A 125 -14.85 17.57 -18.96
C ASP A 125 -13.47 17.39 -18.35
N VAL A 126 -13.15 16.19 -17.85
CA VAL A 126 -11.87 15.87 -17.18
C VAL A 126 -11.15 14.75 -17.89
N VAL A 127 -9.84 14.92 -18.09
CA VAL A 127 -8.95 13.90 -18.69
C VAL A 127 -7.91 13.45 -17.66
N ILE A 128 -7.90 12.14 -17.37
CA ILE A 128 -6.88 11.49 -16.53
C ILE A 128 -5.97 10.67 -17.43
N ASN A 129 -4.65 10.86 -17.32
CA ASN A 129 -3.67 10.08 -18.07
C ASN A 129 -2.83 9.21 -17.13
N GLN A 130 -3.00 7.88 -17.24
CA GLN A 130 -2.31 6.89 -16.43
C GLN A 130 -1.32 6.06 -17.26
N SER A 131 -0.51 5.23 -16.60
CA SER A 131 0.58 4.50 -17.28
C SER A 131 0.14 3.28 -18.06
N GLN A 132 -0.96 2.64 -17.67
CA GLN A 132 -1.40 1.34 -18.21
C GLN A 132 -2.93 1.25 -18.32
N MET A 133 -3.38 0.42 -19.25
CA MET A 133 -4.78 0.09 -19.48
C MET A 133 -4.86 -1.32 -20.12
N ASP A 134 -4.38 -2.33 -19.43
CA ASP A 134 -4.10 -3.64 -20.03
C ASP A 134 -5.22 -4.64 -19.86
N SER A 135 -6.06 -4.49 -18.81
CA SER A 135 -7.13 -5.41 -18.48
C SER A 135 -8.45 -5.05 -19.16
N GLY A 136 -9.40 -5.97 -19.19
CA GLY A 136 -10.78 -5.70 -19.58
C GLY A 136 -11.53 -4.88 -18.54
N LEU A 137 -12.83 -4.66 -18.80
CA LEU A 137 -13.71 -3.84 -17.96
C LEU A 137 -14.54 -4.66 -16.95
N ASP A 138 -14.35 -5.98 -16.88
CA ASP A 138 -14.95 -6.79 -15.82
C ASP A 138 -14.29 -6.46 -14.48
N PRO A 139 -15.04 -5.88 -13.50
CA PRO A 139 -14.45 -5.38 -12.27
C PRO A 139 -13.93 -6.49 -11.36
N GLN A 140 -14.23 -7.77 -11.67
CA GLN A 140 -13.84 -8.95 -10.88
C GLN A 140 -12.82 -9.84 -11.60
N ASP A 141 -12.35 -9.46 -12.81
CA ASP A 141 -11.40 -10.24 -13.63
C ASP A 141 -10.06 -9.50 -13.83
N HIS A 142 -9.54 -8.87 -12.80
CA HIS A 142 -8.23 -8.21 -12.79
C HIS A 142 -7.72 -7.98 -11.36
N ARG A 143 -6.44 -7.54 -11.25
CA ARG A 143 -5.79 -7.15 -9.97
C ARG A 143 -4.95 -5.87 -10.10
N ALA A 144 -5.10 -5.11 -11.16
CA ALA A 144 -4.25 -3.97 -11.44
C ALA A 144 -4.89 -2.65 -10.98
N THR A 145 -4.21 -1.87 -10.13
CA THR A 145 -4.66 -0.55 -9.69
C THR A 145 -5.06 0.39 -10.84
N PRO A 146 -4.35 0.44 -11.99
CA PRO A 146 -4.82 1.23 -13.12
C PRO A 146 -6.18 0.80 -13.67
N THR A 147 -6.53 -0.49 -13.56
CA THR A 147 -7.86 -0.97 -13.96
C THR A 147 -8.90 -0.65 -12.89
N ASP A 148 -8.55 -0.71 -11.59
CA ASP A 148 -9.43 -0.23 -10.51
C ASP A 148 -9.83 1.23 -10.73
N ASN A 149 -8.86 2.10 -11.10
CA ASN A 149 -9.12 3.52 -11.42
C ASN A 149 -10.13 3.72 -12.57
N ILE A 150 -10.29 2.73 -13.44
CA ILE A 150 -11.28 2.75 -14.52
C ILE A 150 -12.61 2.20 -14.05
N VAL A 151 -12.61 0.95 -13.57
CA VAL A 151 -13.86 0.21 -13.32
C VAL A 151 -14.64 0.78 -12.12
N MET A 152 -13.94 1.26 -11.09
CA MET A 152 -14.58 1.82 -9.90
C MET A 152 -15.21 3.21 -10.13
N GLN A 153 -15.08 3.82 -11.31
CA GLN A 153 -15.91 4.97 -11.69
C GLN A 153 -17.35 4.55 -12.01
N ALA A 154 -17.55 3.29 -12.42
CA ALA A 154 -18.85 2.75 -12.81
C ALA A 154 -19.42 1.74 -11.80
N TYR A 155 -18.59 1.11 -10.97
CA TYR A 155 -18.99 0.11 -9.97
C TYR A 155 -18.74 0.62 -8.55
N GLU A 156 -19.50 0.08 -7.60
CA GLU A 156 -19.36 0.38 -6.16
C GLU A 156 -19.25 -0.93 -5.36
N LYS A 157 -18.77 -0.80 -4.13
CA LYS A 157 -18.60 -1.89 -3.15
C LYS A 157 -19.68 -1.83 -2.07
N LEU A 158 -19.74 -2.83 -1.19
CA LEU A 158 -20.64 -2.81 -0.03
C LEU A 158 -20.32 -1.68 0.95
N LEU A 159 -19.04 -1.51 1.23
CA LEU A 159 -18.50 -0.40 2.01
C LEU A 159 -17.49 0.36 1.14
N ASP A 160 -17.08 1.53 1.59
CA ASP A 160 -16.06 2.31 0.92
C ASP A 160 -15.10 2.91 1.95
N ARG A 161 -14.08 3.62 1.50
CA ARG A 161 -13.15 4.36 2.35
C ARG A 161 -13.25 5.85 2.09
N ASP A 162 -13.20 6.60 3.17
CA ASP A 162 -12.94 8.03 3.06
C ASP A 162 -11.48 8.29 2.64
N ARG A 163 -11.15 9.54 2.43
CA ARG A 163 -9.80 9.92 1.99
C ARG A 163 -8.71 9.58 3.01
N GLU A 164 -9.05 9.56 4.28
CA GLU A 164 -8.18 9.24 5.40
C GLU A 164 -8.04 7.73 5.64
N GLY A 165 -8.78 6.90 4.88
CA GLY A 165 -8.76 5.43 4.97
C GLY A 165 -9.81 4.83 5.91
N GLY A 166 -10.65 5.66 6.56
CA GLY A 166 -11.74 5.20 7.40
C GLY A 166 -12.83 4.47 6.61
N ILE A 167 -13.46 3.44 7.19
CA ILE A 167 -14.57 2.71 6.56
C ILE A 167 -15.83 3.56 6.61
N VAL A 168 -16.50 3.70 5.46
CA VAL A 168 -17.77 4.41 5.31
C VAL A 168 -18.81 3.53 4.61
N ASP A 169 -20.10 3.85 4.86
CA ASP A 169 -21.21 3.16 4.22
C ASP A 169 -21.26 3.46 2.72
N SER A 170 -21.55 2.41 1.91
CA SER A 170 -21.78 2.54 0.47
C SER A 170 -23.07 1.81 0.08
N LEU A 171 -23.01 0.71 -0.67
CA LEU A 171 -24.19 -0.08 -1.05
C LEU A 171 -24.82 -0.85 0.14
N ALA A 172 -24.07 -1.05 1.23
CA ALA A 172 -24.61 -1.42 2.52
C ALA A 172 -24.84 -0.16 3.37
N GLU A 173 -26.00 -0.07 4.04
CA GLU A 173 -26.37 1.05 4.94
C GLU A 173 -26.18 0.70 6.43
N ASP A 174 -25.93 -0.58 6.74
CA ASP A 174 -25.57 -1.09 8.06
C ASP A 174 -24.89 -2.44 7.92
N TYR A 175 -24.02 -2.78 8.87
CA TYR A 175 -23.32 -4.05 8.88
C TYR A 175 -22.94 -4.46 10.31
N SER A 176 -22.97 -5.78 10.56
CA SER A 176 -22.65 -6.31 11.89
C SER A 176 -22.22 -7.76 11.84
N ARG A 177 -21.35 -8.13 12.79
CA ARG A 177 -21.02 -9.54 13.04
C ARG A 177 -22.16 -10.21 13.80
N GLN A 178 -22.68 -11.31 13.26
CA GLN A 178 -23.76 -12.07 13.87
C GLN A 178 -23.21 -13.15 14.81
N GLU A 179 -22.18 -13.86 14.35
CA GLU A 179 -21.43 -14.88 15.10
C GLU A 179 -20.05 -15.06 14.46
N GLU A 180 -19.21 -15.89 15.05
CA GLU A 180 -17.94 -16.27 14.44
C GLU A 180 -18.17 -16.86 13.04
N GLY A 181 -17.46 -16.33 12.03
CA GLY A 181 -17.60 -16.73 10.63
C GLY A 181 -18.85 -16.23 9.92
N LEU A 182 -19.65 -15.36 10.55
CA LEU A 182 -20.87 -14.81 9.93
C LEU A 182 -21.01 -13.32 10.16
N VAL A 183 -21.07 -12.54 9.09
CA VAL A 183 -21.39 -11.11 9.11
C VAL A 183 -22.59 -10.82 8.23
N ARG A 184 -23.39 -9.82 8.60
CA ARG A 184 -24.58 -9.39 7.86
C ARG A 184 -24.41 -7.97 7.36
N PHE A 185 -24.78 -7.74 6.09
CA PHE A 185 -24.88 -6.44 5.46
C PHE A 185 -26.35 -6.13 5.13
N GLN A 186 -26.84 -4.96 5.57
CA GLN A 186 -28.14 -4.44 5.17
C GLN A 186 -27.98 -3.67 3.87
N ILE A 187 -28.65 -4.09 2.82
CA ILE A 187 -28.48 -3.54 1.47
C ILE A 187 -29.37 -2.32 1.29
N ARG A 188 -28.78 -1.23 0.85
CA ARG A 188 -29.42 0.07 0.62
C ARG A 188 -30.57 -0.06 -0.38
N ASP A 189 -31.71 0.57 -0.09
CA ASP A 189 -32.83 0.66 -1.02
C ASP A 189 -32.70 1.86 -1.97
N GLY A 190 -33.37 1.80 -3.13
CA GLY A 190 -33.39 2.90 -4.10
C GLY A 190 -32.15 3.06 -4.94
N VAL A 191 -31.20 2.13 -4.89
CA VAL A 191 -30.03 2.08 -5.79
C VAL A 191 -30.41 1.35 -7.07
N SER A 192 -30.00 1.89 -8.22
CA SER A 192 -30.21 1.27 -9.54
C SER A 192 -28.88 1.12 -10.30
N PHE A 193 -28.78 0.06 -11.07
CA PHE A 193 -27.72 -0.10 -12.07
C PHE A 193 -27.92 0.86 -13.24
N HIS A 194 -26.91 1.08 -14.06
CA HIS A 194 -26.97 1.93 -15.24
C HIS A 194 -28.01 1.47 -16.27
N SER A 195 -28.30 0.18 -16.35
CA SER A 195 -29.40 -0.38 -17.14
C SER A 195 -30.79 0.05 -16.69
N GLY A 196 -30.92 0.53 -15.45
CA GLY A 196 -32.17 0.87 -14.78
C GLY A 196 -32.76 -0.25 -13.92
N ASP A 197 -32.11 -1.42 -13.84
CA ASP A 197 -32.44 -2.48 -12.90
C ASP A 197 -32.14 -2.04 -11.47
N ASN A 198 -33.00 -2.41 -10.50
CA ASN A 198 -32.72 -2.09 -9.11
C ASN A 198 -31.70 -3.08 -8.52
N LEU A 199 -30.77 -2.57 -7.71
CA LEU A 199 -29.91 -3.38 -6.87
C LEU A 199 -30.71 -4.26 -5.91
N THR A 200 -30.39 -5.54 -5.84
CA THR A 200 -31.05 -6.51 -4.95
C THR A 200 -30.01 -7.26 -4.09
N PRO A 201 -30.45 -7.88 -2.96
CA PRO A 201 -29.56 -8.76 -2.19
C PRO A 201 -29.02 -9.96 -3.03
N GLU A 202 -29.76 -10.38 -4.04
CA GLU A 202 -29.35 -11.45 -4.97
C GLU A 202 -28.17 -11.04 -5.85
N ASP A 203 -28.08 -9.76 -6.23
CA ASP A 203 -26.92 -9.22 -6.96
C ASP A 203 -25.67 -9.20 -6.07
N VAL A 204 -25.84 -8.80 -4.81
CA VAL A 204 -24.76 -8.77 -3.82
C VAL A 204 -24.23 -10.18 -3.54
N ALA A 205 -25.12 -11.13 -3.19
CA ALA A 205 -24.73 -12.51 -2.93
C ALA A 205 -24.04 -13.14 -4.14
N TYR A 206 -24.57 -12.90 -5.36
CA TYR A 206 -23.96 -13.36 -6.60
C TYR A 206 -22.58 -12.76 -6.82
N SER A 207 -22.40 -11.46 -6.60
CA SER A 207 -21.12 -10.75 -6.79
C SER A 207 -20.02 -11.32 -5.90
N ILE A 208 -20.33 -11.57 -4.63
CA ILE A 208 -19.39 -12.17 -3.68
C ILE A 208 -19.04 -13.59 -4.10
N ASN A 209 -20.07 -14.43 -4.37
CA ASN A 209 -19.86 -15.82 -4.77
C ASN A 209 -19.11 -15.93 -6.10
N ARG A 210 -19.27 -14.99 -7.04
CA ARG A 210 -18.54 -14.95 -8.31
C ARG A 210 -17.03 -14.74 -8.12
N ILE A 211 -16.62 -14.08 -7.02
CA ILE A 211 -15.20 -13.91 -6.67
C ILE A 211 -14.65 -15.15 -5.96
N VAL A 212 -15.37 -15.66 -4.94
CA VAL A 212 -14.81 -16.67 -4.03
C VAL A 212 -15.07 -18.12 -4.49
N ASP A 213 -16.06 -18.35 -5.36
CA ASP A 213 -16.42 -19.66 -5.88
C ASP A 213 -16.23 -19.75 -7.41
N PRO A 214 -15.16 -20.43 -7.88
CA PRO A 214 -14.88 -20.55 -9.32
C PRO A 214 -15.98 -21.26 -10.12
N ASP A 215 -16.87 -22.00 -9.47
CA ASP A 215 -18.02 -22.66 -10.12
C ASP A 215 -19.17 -21.68 -10.41
N THR A 216 -19.14 -20.48 -9.82
CA THR A 216 -20.21 -19.47 -9.99
C THR A 216 -20.07 -18.64 -11.27
N GLY A 217 -18.92 -18.63 -11.94
CA GLY A 217 -18.80 -17.93 -13.21
C GLY A 217 -17.39 -17.79 -13.78
N ILE A 218 -16.44 -17.29 -13.01
CA ILE A 218 -15.04 -17.13 -13.41
C ILE A 218 -14.12 -17.61 -12.28
N ALA A 219 -12.91 -18.01 -12.62
CA ALA A 219 -11.84 -18.10 -11.65
C ALA A 219 -11.29 -16.68 -11.43
N SER A 220 -11.90 -15.94 -10.52
CA SER A 220 -11.54 -14.55 -10.28
C SER A 220 -10.10 -14.46 -9.76
N PRO A 221 -9.24 -13.62 -10.35
CA PRO A 221 -7.92 -13.36 -9.81
C PRO A 221 -7.96 -12.58 -8.48
N GLN A 222 -9.16 -12.11 -8.05
CA GLN A 222 -9.36 -11.39 -6.78
C GLN A 222 -9.75 -12.33 -5.62
N GLN A 223 -9.81 -13.65 -5.82
CA GLN A 223 -10.27 -14.59 -4.80
C GLN A 223 -9.52 -14.45 -3.46
N ASP A 224 -8.22 -14.29 -3.50
CA ASP A 224 -7.37 -14.13 -2.32
C ASP A 224 -7.48 -12.73 -1.66
N GLN A 225 -7.99 -11.72 -2.37
CA GLN A 225 -8.30 -10.41 -1.79
C GLN A 225 -9.49 -10.47 -0.81
N LEU A 226 -10.40 -11.44 -0.99
CA LEU A 226 -11.46 -11.76 -0.03
C LEU A 226 -11.08 -12.97 0.85
N ALA A 227 -9.81 -13.05 1.27
CA ALA A 227 -9.27 -14.17 2.02
C ALA A 227 -10.14 -14.55 3.24
N GLY A 228 -10.39 -15.84 3.39
CA GLY A 228 -11.22 -16.38 4.45
C GLY A 228 -12.73 -16.29 4.19
N VAL A 229 -13.22 -15.52 3.21
CA VAL A 229 -14.64 -15.50 2.81
C VAL A 229 -14.94 -16.75 1.98
N THR A 230 -15.98 -17.50 2.38
CA THR A 230 -16.36 -18.77 1.74
C THR A 230 -17.64 -18.68 0.91
N GLY A 231 -18.40 -17.58 1.04
CA GLY A 231 -19.61 -17.36 0.25
C GLY A 231 -20.55 -16.34 0.87
N ALA A 232 -21.67 -16.10 0.18
CA ALA A 232 -22.71 -15.18 0.62
C ALA A 232 -24.10 -15.72 0.27
N GLU A 233 -25.09 -15.48 1.16
CA GLU A 233 -26.47 -15.91 1.00
C GLU A 233 -27.44 -14.76 1.32
N VAL A 234 -28.57 -14.72 0.60
CA VAL A 234 -29.64 -13.75 0.86
C VAL A 234 -30.41 -14.15 2.13
N VAL A 235 -30.69 -13.17 2.97
CA VAL A 235 -31.50 -13.40 4.18
C VAL A 235 -32.98 -13.41 3.85
N ASP A 236 -33.67 -14.50 4.17
CA ASP A 236 -35.09 -14.67 3.85
C ASP A 236 -35.97 -13.57 4.45
N GLY A 237 -36.67 -12.83 3.59
CA GLY A 237 -37.62 -11.79 3.99
C GLY A 237 -36.99 -10.47 4.44
N GLU A 238 -35.69 -10.33 4.33
CA GLU A 238 -34.95 -9.11 4.64
C GLU A 238 -34.21 -8.59 3.40
N ARG A 239 -33.91 -7.28 3.36
CA ARG A 239 -33.04 -6.71 2.35
C ARG A 239 -31.59 -6.78 2.82
N ALA A 240 -31.13 -7.99 3.07
CA ALA A 240 -29.83 -8.27 3.69
C ALA A 240 -29.13 -9.47 3.07
N VAL A 241 -27.80 -9.51 3.24
CA VAL A 241 -26.94 -10.62 2.82
C VAL A 241 -26.07 -11.04 4.00
N ASP A 242 -26.06 -12.33 4.27
CA ASP A 242 -25.13 -12.99 5.19
C ASP A 242 -23.90 -13.44 4.41
N VAL A 243 -22.73 -13.04 4.89
CA VAL A 243 -21.43 -13.42 4.34
C VAL A 243 -20.74 -14.35 5.31
N MET A 244 -20.37 -15.53 4.81
CA MET A 244 -19.70 -16.58 5.58
C MET A 244 -18.19 -16.52 5.40
N SER A 245 -17.47 -16.85 6.47
CA SER A 245 -16.01 -17.00 6.49
C SER A 245 -15.61 -18.31 7.14
N ASP A 246 -14.43 -18.82 6.80
CA ASP A 246 -13.82 -19.97 7.46
C ASP A 246 -13.27 -19.54 8.83
N GLY A 247 -14.10 -19.69 9.87
CA GLY A 247 -13.83 -19.19 11.20
C GLY A 247 -13.95 -17.66 11.34
N LEU A 248 -13.32 -17.12 12.37
CA LEU A 248 -13.29 -15.68 12.61
C LEU A 248 -12.45 -14.99 11.52
N ASN A 249 -13.06 -14.08 10.79
CA ASN A 249 -12.34 -13.17 9.89
C ASN A 249 -12.31 -11.78 10.52
N PRO A 250 -11.20 -11.38 11.16
CA PRO A 250 -11.16 -10.12 11.92
C PRO A 250 -11.29 -8.87 11.04
N ILE A 251 -10.86 -8.95 9.78
CA ILE A 251 -10.80 -7.81 8.85
C ILE A 251 -11.91 -7.81 7.80
N VAL A 252 -12.94 -8.64 7.96
CA VAL A 252 -13.98 -8.84 6.91
C VAL A 252 -14.61 -7.52 6.43
N PHE A 253 -14.85 -6.55 7.30
CA PHE A 253 -15.41 -5.25 6.92
C PHE A 253 -14.39 -4.43 6.13
N SER A 254 -13.11 -4.45 6.52
CA SER A 254 -12.02 -3.82 5.76
C SER A 254 -11.87 -4.43 4.37
N LEU A 255 -12.08 -5.75 4.22
CA LEU A 255 -12.06 -6.39 2.90
C LEU A 255 -13.17 -5.82 1.99
N PHE A 256 -14.40 -5.68 2.49
CA PHE A 256 -15.53 -5.16 1.70
C PHE A 256 -15.53 -3.64 1.53
N ALA A 257 -14.70 -2.91 2.28
CA ALA A 257 -14.40 -1.51 2.02
C ALA A 257 -13.32 -1.32 0.93
N SER A 258 -12.48 -2.33 0.71
CA SER A 258 -11.37 -2.28 -0.25
C SER A 258 -11.66 -3.05 -1.54
N TYR A 259 -12.37 -4.18 -1.46
CA TYR A 259 -12.56 -5.16 -2.54
C TYR A 259 -14.02 -5.55 -2.71
N GLY A 260 -14.30 -6.41 -3.70
CA GLY A 260 -15.61 -7.00 -3.91
C GLY A 260 -16.62 -6.05 -4.57
N PRO A 261 -16.32 -5.48 -5.75
CA PRO A 261 -17.26 -4.66 -6.50
C PRO A 261 -18.54 -5.44 -6.83
N ILE A 262 -19.70 -4.77 -6.71
CA ILE A 262 -21.01 -5.37 -6.93
C ILE A 262 -21.41 -5.22 -8.40
N VAL A 263 -21.84 -6.33 -8.99
CA VAL A 263 -22.26 -6.43 -10.40
C VAL A 263 -23.73 -6.78 -10.52
N ASN A 264 -24.39 -6.37 -11.61
CA ASN A 264 -25.74 -6.80 -11.95
C ASN A 264 -25.72 -8.28 -12.40
N LYS A 265 -26.27 -9.16 -11.56
CA LYS A 265 -26.33 -10.61 -11.81
C LYS A 265 -27.01 -10.94 -13.13
N SER A 266 -28.15 -10.31 -13.41
CA SER A 266 -28.93 -10.60 -14.61
C SER A 266 -28.18 -10.18 -15.88
N TRP A 267 -27.48 -9.07 -15.83
CA TRP A 267 -26.66 -8.56 -16.91
C TRP A 267 -25.44 -9.45 -17.18
N ILE A 268 -24.69 -9.83 -16.13
CA ILE A 268 -23.54 -10.76 -16.23
C ILE A 268 -23.99 -12.08 -16.85
N GLN A 269 -25.07 -12.69 -16.33
CA GLN A 269 -25.55 -14.00 -16.80
C GLN A 269 -26.15 -13.98 -18.22
N SER A 270 -26.49 -12.80 -18.72
CA SER A 270 -27.07 -12.63 -20.08
C SER A 270 -26.02 -12.33 -21.15
N ASN A 271 -24.76 -12.09 -20.76
CA ASN A 271 -23.70 -11.71 -21.66
C ASN A 271 -22.51 -12.68 -21.59
N GLU A 272 -21.80 -12.82 -22.69
CA GLU A 272 -20.54 -13.55 -22.76
C GLU A 272 -19.43 -12.76 -22.05
N ASN A 273 -18.44 -13.43 -21.45
CA ASN A 273 -17.32 -12.76 -20.77
C ASN A 273 -16.59 -11.75 -21.68
N SER A 274 -16.46 -12.04 -22.96
CA SER A 274 -15.87 -11.11 -23.94
C SER A 274 -16.67 -9.81 -24.11
N TYR A 275 -17.99 -9.85 -23.90
CA TYR A 275 -18.85 -8.67 -23.90
C TYR A 275 -18.71 -7.90 -22.58
N VAL A 276 -18.74 -8.61 -21.46
CA VAL A 276 -18.55 -8.03 -20.11
C VAL A 276 -17.21 -7.29 -20.01
N ASN A 277 -16.14 -7.82 -20.61
CA ASN A 277 -14.81 -7.20 -20.66
C ASN A 277 -14.72 -5.93 -21.55
N GLN A 278 -15.81 -5.53 -22.22
CA GLN A 278 -15.86 -4.32 -23.06
C GLN A 278 -17.01 -3.38 -22.71
N HIS A 279 -17.86 -3.74 -21.75
CA HIS A 279 -19.04 -2.98 -21.36
C HIS A 279 -19.19 -3.01 -19.84
N MET A 280 -19.95 -2.07 -19.30
CA MET A 280 -20.20 -1.95 -17.86
C MET A 280 -21.69 -1.77 -17.57
N ASP A 281 -22.15 -2.37 -16.48
CA ASP A 281 -23.46 -2.12 -15.88
C ASP A 281 -23.31 -2.10 -14.35
N GLY A 282 -22.88 -0.99 -13.82
CA GLY A 282 -22.65 -0.75 -12.39
C GLY A 282 -23.66 0.21 -11.80
N THR A 283 -23.46 0.59 -10.54
CA THR A 283 -24.29 1.52 -9.76
C THR A 283 -23.66 2.90 -9.61
N GLY A 284 -22.42 3.07 -10.09
CA GLY A 284 -21.55 4.21 -9.80
C GLY A 284 -21.93 5.53 -10.47
N PRO A 285 -21.15 6.59 -10.14
CA PRO A 285 -21.43 7.96 -10.57
C PRO A 285 -21.19 8.23 -12.06
N PHE A 286 -20.54 7.31 -12.79
CA PHE A 286 -20.24 7.47 -14.21
C PHE A 286 -20.69 6.27 -15.03
N VAL A 287 -21.23 6.53 -16.22
CA VAL A 287 -21.72 5.53 -17.17
C VAL A 287 -20.75 5.45 -18.36
N LEU A 288 -20.32 4.25 -18.71
CA LEU A 288 -19.45 4.02 -19.86
C LEU A 288 -20.10 4.52 -21.16
N GLU A 289 -19.38 5.38 -21.89
CA GLU A 289 -19.76 5.80 -23.25
C GLU A 289 -18.99 5.00 -24.30
N THR A 290 -17.65 5.01 -24.22
CA THR A 290 -16.79 4.29 -25.18
C THR A 290 -15.58 3.67 -24.47
N TYR A 291 -15.12 2.56 -25.02
CA TYR A 291 -13.89 1.88 -24.62
C TYR A 291 -13.04 1.51 -25.84
N GLU A 292 -11.83 2.02 -25.90
CA GLU A 292 -10.81 1.63 -26.85
C GLU A 292 -9.62 1.03 -26.09
N GLN A 293 -9.55 -0.30 -26.09
CA GLN A 293 -8.60 -1.05 -25.27
C GLN A 293 -7.15 -0.58 -25.48
N GLY A 294 -6.46 -0.29 -24.38
CA GLY A 294 -5.08 0.18 -24.39
C GLY A 294 -4.91 1.64 -24.82
N VAL A 295 -5.98 2.37 -25.08
CA VAL A 295 -5.96 3.77 -25.54
C VAL A 295 -6.72 4.66 -24.58
N GLN A 296 -8.05 4.49 -24.49
CA GLN A 296 -8.90 5.35 -23.67
C GLN A 296 -10.22 4.69 -23.25
N VAL A 297 -10.75 5.18 -22.14
CA VAL A 297 -12.14 4.94 -21.72
C VAL A 297 -12.83 6.28 -21.50
N VAL A 298 -14.03 6.45 -22.05
CA VAL A 298 -14.83 7.67 -21.89
C VAL A 298 -16.09 7.35 -21.13
N PHE A 299 -16.38 8.16 -20.14
CA PHE A 299 -17.57 8.09 -19.31
C PHE A 299 -18.38 9.37 -19.36
N ASN A 300 -19.70 9.25 -19.29
CA ASN A 300 -20.61 10.35 -19.01
C ASN A 300 -21.08 10.30 -17.55
N ARG A 301 -21.37 11.44 -16.99
CA ARG A 301 -21.99 11.53 -15.65
C ARG A 301 -23.30 10.74 -15.59
N ASN A 302 -23.51 10.02 -14.50
CA ASN A 302 -24.79 9.38 -14.18
C ASN A 302 -25.74 10.38 -13.52
N ASP A 303 -26.62 11.02 -14.29
CA ASP A 303 -27.61 11.94 -13.75
C ASP A 303 -28.70 11.27 -12.87
N ASN A 304 -28.75 9.92 -12.85
CA ASN A 304 -29.64 9.13 -12.02
C ASN A 304 -28.90 8.45 -10.86
N TYR A 305 -27.70 8.91 -10.53
CA TYR A 305 -26.92 8.37 -9.43
C TYR A 305 -27.69 8.47 -8.10
N TRP A 306 -27.61 7.46 -7.27
CA TRP A 306 -28.36 7.39 -6.01
C TRP A 306 -27.91 8.39 -4.92
N LYS A 307 -26.68 8.95 -5.04
CA LYS A 307 -26.25 10.16 -4.33
C LYS A 307 -26.50 11.39 -5.20
N GLU A 308 -25.87 12.51 -4.89
CA GLU A 308 -25.84 13.66 -5.78
C GLU A 308 -25.06 13.34 -7.06
N ALA A 309 -25.43 13.93 -8.19
CA ALA A 309 -24.65 13.74 -9.42
C ALA A 309 -23.26 14.38 -9.28
N ALA A 310 -22.25 13.79 -9.93
CA ALA A 310 -20.90 14.35 -9.97
C ALA A 310 -20.92 15.79 -10.52
N GLU A 311 -19.98 16.62 -10.12
CA GLU A 311 -19.88 18.00 -10.61
C GLU A 311 -19.35 18.07 -12.05
N ILE A 312 -18.49 17.10 -12.45
CA ILE A 312 -17.99 16.97 -13.82
C ILE A 312 -18.99 16.21 -14.70
N SER A 313 -19.10 16.57 -15.98
CA SER A 313 -20.07 16.00 -16.92
C SER A 313 -19.51 14.82 -17.71
N SER A 314 -18.21 14.81 -17.97
CA SER A 314 -17.53 13.71 -18.64
C SER A 314 -16.15 13.43 -18.03
N LEU A 315 -15.73 12.17 -18.13
CA LEU A 315 -14.44 11.70 -17.68
C LEU A 315 -13.81 10.86 -18.79
N THR A 316 -12.60 11.24 -19.21
CA THR A 316 -11.78 10.42 -20.08
C THR A 316 -10.57 9.91 -19.31
N ILE A 317 -10.33 8.60 -19.36
CA ILE A 317 -9.11 7.99 -18.83
C ILE A 317 -8.28 7.49 -19.99
N GLU A 318 -7.10 8.05 -20.18
CA GLU A 318 -6.15 7.71 -21.23
C GLU A 318 -4.98 6.92 -20.69
N SER A 319 -4.22 6.28 -21.60
CA SER A 319 -3.03 5.51 -21.23
C SER A 319 -1.81 5.97 -22.03
N ALA A 320 -0.75 6.34 -21.30
CA ALA A 320 0.57 6.58 -21.86
C ALA A 320 1.65 6.00 -20.94
N SER A 321 2.37 4.98 -21.39
CA SER A 321 3.39 4.28 -20.59
C SER A 321 4.57 5.20 -20.24
N GLU A 322 4.98 6.09 -21.15
CA GLU A 322 6.10 6.99 -20.94
C GLU A 322 5.70 8.18 -20.06
N SER A 323 6.36 8.34 -18.91
CA SER A 323 6.09 9.43 -17.95
C SER A 323 6.27 10.83 -18.57
N SER A 324 7.26 10.99 -19.46
CA SER A 324 7.47 12.25 -20.18
C SER A 324 6.30 12.63 -21.10
N THR A 325 5.60 11.64 -21.67
CA THR A 325 4.39 11.87 -22.47
C THR A 325 3.27 12.38 -21.56
N ARG A 326 3.05 11.75 -20.41
CA ARG A 326 2.06 12.21 -19.42
C ARG A 326 2.35 13.62 -18.91
N VAL A 327 3.61 13.90 -18.55
CA VAL A 327 4.00 15.25 -18.13
C VAL A 327 3.75 16.28 -19.24
N ASN A 328 4.10 15.96 -20.48
CA ASN A 328 3.84 16.88 -21.61
C ASN A 328 2.35 17.11 -21.84
N SER A 329 1.47 16.09 -21.71
CA SER A 329 0.01 16.26 -21.87
C SER A 329 -0.57 17.20 -20.79
N LEU A 330 -0.12 17.12 -19.54
CA LEU A 330 -0.52 18.06 -18.50
C LEU A 330 -0.06 19.50 -18.82
N LEU A 331 1.21 19.67 -19.23
CA LEU A 331 1.78 21.00 -19.50
C LEU A 331 1.25 21.65 -20.78
N SER A 332 0.54 20.90 -21.63
CA SER A 332 -0.14 21.40 -22.83
C SER A 332 -1.66 21.47 -22.67
N ASP A 333 -2.18 21.33 -21.47
CA ASP A 333 -3.60 21.33 -21.12
C ASP A 333 -4.40 20.24 -21.86
N GLU A 334 -3.74 19.10 -22.21
CA GLU A 334 -4.38 17.93 -22.82
C GLU A 334 -4.87 16.91 -21.75
N SER A 335 -4.36 17.00 -20.52
CA SER A 335 -4.75 16.18 -19.39
C SER A 335 -4.86 17.03 -18.12
N ASP A 336 -5.85 16.71 -17.28
CA ASP A 336 -6.10 17.39 -16.00
C ASP A 336 -5.43 16.70 -14.82
N ILE A 337 -5.30 15.37 -14.87
CA ILE A 337 -4.56 14.59 -13.87
C ILE A 337 -3.64 13.62 -14.60
N ILE A 338 -2.37 13.56 -14.16
CA ILE A 338 -1.42 12.55 -14.61
C ILE A 338 -0.86 11.78 -13.42
N VAL A 339 -0.65 10.47 -13.57
CA VAL A 339 -0.11 9.62 -12.50
C VAL A 339 1.40 9.47 -12.60
N ASN A 340 2.04 9.16 -11.47
CA ASN A 340 3.45 8.80 -11.37
C ASN A 340 4.37 9.85 -12.04
N VAL A 341 4.27 11.11 -11.58
CA VAL A 341 5.22 12.16 -11.96
C VAL A 341 6.58 11.81 -11.36
N PRO A 342 7.61 11.57 -12.21
CA PRO A 342 8.93 11.26 -11.67
C PRO A 342 9.50 12.44 -10.87
N PRO A 343 10.27 12.19 -9.79
CA PRO A 343 10.85 13.25 -8.96
C PRO A 343 11.61 14.34 -9.73
N GLN A 344 12.30 13.94 -10.81
CA GLN A 344 13.04 14.88 -11.66
C GLN A 344 12.15 15.80 -12.51
N GLU A 345 10.88 15.48 -12.73
CA GLU A 345 9.91 16.27 -13.49
C GLU A 345 9.04 17.17 -12.58
N VAL A 346 9.07 16.98 -11.27
CA VAL A 346 8.25 17.71 -10.29
C VAL A 346 8.44 19.24 -10.45
N SER A 347 9.69 19.71 -10.46
CA SER A 347 9.95 21.16 -10.63
C SER A 347 9.41 21.70 -11.94
N ARG A 348 9.40 20.89 -13.01
CA ARG A 348 8.87 21.32 -14.31
C ARG A 348 7.35 21.48 -14.29
N VAL A 349 6.65 20.63 -13.53
CA VAL A 349 5.21 20.75 -13.31
C VAL A 349 4.87 21.94 -12.41
N GLU A 350 5.62 22.14 -11.32
CA GLU A 350 5.40 23.26 -10.38
C GLU A 350 5.78 24.63 -10.94
N GLU A 351 6.70 24.71 -11.90
CA GLU A 351 7.11 25.97 -12.55
C GLU A 351 6.16 26.36 -13.71
N ASN A 352 5.27 25.48 -14.13
CA ASN A 352 4.29 25.78 -15.16
C ASN A 352 3.10 26.55 -14.56
N ASP A 353 2.71 27.63 -15.23
CA ASP A 353 1.50 28.38 -14.85
C ASP A 353 0.25 27.51 -15.20
N GLY A 354 -0.50 27.08 -14.20
CA GLY A 354 -1.74 26.32 -14.38
C GLY A 354 -1.62 24.83 -14.04
N SER A 355 -0.50 24.38 -13.48
CA SER A 355 -0.38 23.02 -12.95
C SER A 355 0.34 22.96 -11.60
N SER A 356 0.06 21.91 -10.85
CA SER A 356 0.62 21.69 -9.51
C SER A 356 0.85 20.20 -9.25
N ILE A 357 1.61 19.89 -8.21
CA ILE A 357 1.80 18.52 -7.73
C ILE A 357 0.78 18.23 -6.62
N ALA A 358 0.08 17.12 -6.76
CA ALA A 358 -0.71 16.50 -5.71
C ALA A 358 -0.04 15.19 -5.30
N ALA A 359 0.41 15.08 -4.05
CA ALA A 359 1.07 13.87 -3.56
C ALA A 359 0.51 13.45 -2.20
N ALA A 360 0.43 12.14 -1.99
CA ALA A 360 0.03 11.54 -0.72
C ALA A 360 0.88 10.30 -0.43
N PRO A 361 1.20 10.02 0.86
CA PRO A 361 1.72 8.72 1.26
C PRO A 361 0.75 7.62 0.83
N SER A 362 1.20 6.64 0.05
CA SER A 362 0.32 5.59 -0.44
C SER A 362 0.23 4.41 0.55
N THR A 363 -0.62 3.45 0.23
CA THR A 363 -0.70 2.18 0.96
C THR A 363 0.38 1.17 0.55
N ARG A 364 1.39 1.60 -0.21
CA ARG A 364 2.39 0.73 -0.82
C ARG A 364 3.71 0.77 -0.08
N VAL A 365 4.15 -0.41 0.40
CA VAL A 365 5.52 -0.64 0.84
C VAL A 365 6.37 -1.12 -0.33
N ILE A 366 7.55 -0.53 -0.51
CA ILE A 366 8.59 -0.99 -1.44
C ILE A 366 9.64 -1.74 -0.65
N PHE A 367 10.01 -2.91 -1.13
CA PHE A 367 10.97 -3.80 -0.49
C PHE A 367 11.76 -4.59 -1.52
N SER A 368 12.89 -5.16 -1.12
CA SER A 368 13.49 -6.23 -1.91
C SER A 368 13.54 -7.51 -1.11
N ALA A 369 12.94 -8.56 -1.66
CA ALA A 369 12.82 -9.87 -1.03
C ALA A 369 14.05 -10.73 -1.34
N MET A 370 14.55 -11.43 -0.31
CA MET A 370 15.71 -12.32 -0.36
C MET A 370 15.25 -13.76 -0.12
N ARG A 371 15.54 -14.66 -1.04
CA ARG A 371 15.17 -16.07 -0.90
C ARG A 371 15.98 -16.74 0.19
N TYR A 372 15.32 -17.17 1.24
CA TYR A 372 15.94 -17.79 2.43
C TYR A 372 16.55 -19.17 2.18
N ASP A 373 16.20 -19.83 1.08
CA ASP A 373 16.58 -21.20 0.74
C ASP A 373 17.81 -21.30 -0.20
N VAL A 374 18.43 -20.15 -0.53
CA VAL A 374 19.57 -20.08 -1.46
C VAL A 374 20.73 -19.25 -0.88
N GLU A 375 21.97 -19.70 -1.12
CA GLU A 375 23.18 -18.93 -0.81
C GLU A 375 23.21 -17.61 -1.58
N PRO A 376 23.61 -16.49 -0.97
CA PRO A 376 24.03 -16.30 0.43
C PRO A 376 22.87 -15.93 1.37
N PHE A 377 21.63 -15.82 0.87
CA PHE A 377 20.47 -15.33 1.59
C PHE A 377 19.85 -16.35 2.56
N ASP A 378 20.38 -17.58 2.62
CA ASP A 378 20.06 -18.57 3.65
C ASP A 378 20.60 -18.19 5.04
N SER A 379 21.63 -17.30 5.11
CA SER A 379 22.13 -16.75 6.39
C SER A 379 21.34 -15.50 6.83
N PRO A 380 20.76 -15.50 8.04
CA PRO A 380 20.19 -14.29 8.61
C PRO A 380 21.19 -13.14 8.74
N GLU A 381 22.46 -13.46 9.09
CA GLU A 381 23.55 -12.48 9.22
C GLU A 381 23.81 -11.78 7.89
N PHE A 382 23.80 -12.52 6.78
CA PHE A 382 23.96 -11.91 5.45
C PHE A 382 22.79 -11.01 5.10
N ARG A 383 21.54 -11.42 5.37
CA ARG A 383 20.37 -10.59 5.12
C ARG A 383 20.35 -9.32 5.98
N GLN A 384 20.81 -9.40 7.23
CA GLN A 384 20.99 -8.22 8.10
C GLN A 384 22.10 -7.31 7.54
N ALA A 385 23.23 -7.87 7.10
CA ALA A 385 24.31 -7.13 6.46
C ALA A 385 23.82 -6.28 5.29
N VAL A 386 22.95 -6.86 4.44
CA VAL A 386 22.34 -6.12 3.31
C VAL A 386 21.56 -4.89 3.81
N ASN A 387 20.81 -5.01 4.90
CA ASN A 387 20.06 -3.88 5.49
C ASN A 387 20.99 -2.82 6.10
N TYR A 388 22.05 -3.21 6.84
CA TYR A 388 23.02 -2.27 7.43
C TYR A 388 23.87 -1.54 6.37
N ALA A 389 24.06 -2.15 5.20
CA ALA A 389 24.84 -1.54 4.12
C ALA A 389 24.14 -0.36 3.43
N ILE A 390 22.82 -0.19 3.59
CA ILE A 390 22.01 0.73 2.78
C ILE A 390 21.67 2.00 3.53
N ASP A 391 22.05 3.17 2.98
CA ASP A 391 21.62 4.48 3.46
C ASP A 391 20.22 4.83 2.92
N LEU A 392 19.20 4.39 3.66
CA LEU A 392 17.78 4.65 3.31
C LEU A 392 17.45 6.15 3.31
N GLU A 393 18.04 6.93 4.22
CA GLU A 393 17.82 8.38 4.26
C GLU A 393 18.29 9.04 2.96
N SER A 394 19.47 8.64 2.49
CA SER A 394 20.02 9.11 1.21
C SER A 394 19.15 8.69 0.02
N ILE A 395 18.61 7.46 0.01
CA ILE A 395 17.68 7.02 -1.05
C ILE A 395 16.43 7.89 -1.05
N VAL A 396 15.78 8.10 0.10
CA VAL A 396 14.58 8.92 0.20
C VAL A 396 14.84 10.37 -0.22
N GLN A 397 15.96 10.95 0.21
CA GLN A 397 16.28 12.35 -0.10
C GLN A 397 16.73 12.56 -1.55
N ASN A 398 17.59 11.69 -2.08
CA ASN A 398 18.29 11.94 -3.35
C ASN A 398 17.67 11.18 -4.53
N VAL A 399 17.11 9.98 -4.31
CA VAL A 399 16.48 9.19 -5.37
C VAL A 399 14.99 9.51 -5.46
N LEU A 400 14.31 9.61 -4.31
CA LEU A 400 12.87 9.85 -4.25
C LEU A 400 12.50 11.32 -4.08
N SER A 401 13.47 12.24 -3.92
CA SER A 401 13.23 13.67 -3.71
C SER A 401 12.22 13.95 -2.58
N THR A 402 12.28 13.17 -1.51
CA THR A 402 11.38 13.17 -0.36
C THR A 402 9.97 12.59 -0.60
N PHE A 403 9.68 12.01 -1.76
CA PHE A 403 8.43 11.30 -2.02
C PHE A 403 8.48 9.84 -1.56
N GLY A 404 8.74 9.64 -0.29
CA GLY A 404 8.77 8.36 0.38
C GLY A 404 9.15 8.52 1.85
N ASP A 405 8.69 7.57 2.68
CA ASP A 405 9.10 7.45 4.07
C ASP A 405 9.90 6.16 4.24
N GLN A 406 10.98 6.19 5.01
CA GLN A 406 11.74 4.98 5.34
C GLN A 406 10.85 3.99 6.10
N THR A 407 11.06 2.68 5.88
CA THR A 407 10.37 1.65 6.66
C THR A 407 11.37 0.75 7.41
N ALA A 408 10.93 0.22 8.54
CA ALA A 408 11.66 -0.77 9.34
C ALA A 408 11.01 -2.16 9.29
N GLN A 409 9.84 -2.26 8.68
CA GLN A 409 8.96 -3.42 8.80
C GLN A 409 7.99 -3.51 7.62
N PRO A 410 7.36 -4.68 7.40
CA PRO A 410 6.39 -4.88 6.32
C PRO A 410 5.13 -4.01 6.45
N THR A 411 4.72 -3.69 7.68
CA THR A 411 3.52 -2.91 7.97
C THR A 411 3.84 -1.43 7.97
N LEU A 412 3.01 -0.62 7.32
CA LEU A 412 3.19 0.83 7.23
C LEU A 412 2.66 1.56 8.46
N ASP A 413 3.24 2.73 8.76
CA ASP A 413 2.74 3.63 9.80
C ASP A 413 1.28 4.01 9.58
N GLY A 414 0.50 4.02 10.66
CA GLY A 414 -0.95 4.23 10.66
C GLY A 414 -1.78 2.97 10.41
N TYR A 415 -1.15 1.79 10.23
CA TYR A 415 -1.85 0.52 10.06
C TYR A 415 -2.02 -0.21 11.39
N PHE A 416 -3.12 -0.94 11.52
CA PHE A 416 -3.30 -1.86 12.62
C PHE A 416 -2.20 -2.94 12.59
N GLY A 417 -1.50 -3.12 13.71
CA GLY A 417 -0.35 -4.02 13.81
C GLY A 417 1.01 -3.38 13.52
N PHE A 418 1.06 -2.07 13.21
CA PHE A 418 2.33 -1.35 13.11
C PHE A 418 3.05 -1.32 14.46
N ASN A 419 4.35 -1.56 14.46
CA ASN A 419 5.16 -1.60 15.68
C ASN A 419 6.01 -0.33 15.78
N GLU A 420 5.59 0.61 16.63
CA GLU A 420 6.26 1.90 16.85
C GLU A 420 7.67 1.78 17.47
N ASP A 421 8.01 0.61 18.04
CA ASP A 421 9.33 0.35 18.66
C ASP A 421 10.41 -0.06 17.64
N LEU A 422 10.11 -0.13 16.36
CA LEU A 422 11.05 -0.55 15.32
C LEU A 422 11.53 0.66 14.52
N ASP A 423 12.81 0.95 14.62
CA ASP A 423 13.49 1.92 13.79
C ASP A 423 14.07 1.25 12.53
N PRO A 424 14.20 1.97 11.38
CA PRO A 424 14.95 1.48 10.22
C PRO A 424 16.37 1.07 10.61
N TYR A 425 16.93 0.08 9.90
CA TYR A 425 18.32 -0.29 10.10
C TYR A 425 19.23 0.94 9.91
N PRO A 426 20.16 1.21 10.84
CA PRO A 426 21.09 2.30 10.68
C PRO A 426 22.08 1.98 9.54
N TYR A 427 22.47 2.99 8.76
CA TYR A 427 23.55 2.84 7.80
C TYR A 427 24.88 2.63 8.52
N ASP A 428 25.40 1.42 8.50
CA ASP A 428 26.66 1.04 9.13
C ASP A 428 27.43 0.02 8.26
N PRO A 429 28.23 0.51 7.29
CA PRO A 429 29.01 -0.37 6.42
C PRO A 429 30.05 -1.23 7.16
N GLU A 430 30.58 -0.77 8.31
CA GLU A 430 31.55 -1.56 9.09
C GLU A 430 30.87 -2.78 9.73
N GLU A 431 29.66 -2.60 10.28
CA GLU A 431 28.83 -3.72 10.79
C GLU A 431 28.39 -4.63 9.64
N ALA A 432 27.99 -4.07 8.49
CA ALA A 432 27.63 -4.86 7.31
C ALA A 432 28.79 -5.80 6.86
N GLU A 433 30.03 -5.30 6.76
CA GLU A 433 31.20 -6.12 6.43
C GLU A 433 31.47 -7.20 7.47
N ALA A 434 31.32 -6.89 8.76
CA ALA A 434 31.49 -7.85 9.84
C ALA A 434 30.45 -8.99 9.77
N LEU A 435 29.18 -8.67 9.49
CA LEU A 435 28.11 -9.66 9.34
C LEU A 435 28.29 -10.50 8.06
N VAL A 436 28.78 -9.93 6.96
CA VAL A 436 29.14 -10.70 5.75
C VAL A 436 30.26 -11.70 6.05
N GLU A 437 31.28 -11.32 6.85
CA GLU A 437 32.33 -12.26 7.28
C GLU A 437 31.77 -13.35 8.22
N GLU A 438 30.89 -13.00 9.16
CA GLU A 438 30.24 -13.95 10.07
C GLU A 438 29.35 -14.95 9.36
N SER A 439 28.62 -14.52 8.32
CA SER A 439 27.80 -15.39 7.48
C SER A 439 28.60 -16.44 6.70
N GLY A 440 29.90 -16.19 6.50
CA GLY A 440 30.80 -17.04 5.71
C GLY A 440 30.74 -16.81 4.19
N TYR A 441 30.00 -15.81 3.72
CA TYR A 441 29.79 -15.49 2.30
C TYR A 441 30.66 -14.33 1.78
N ALA A 442 31.75 -13.98 2.49
CA ALA A 442 32.68 -12.96 2.00
C ALA A 442 33.21 -13.26 0.58
N GLY A 443 33.14 -12.28 -0.30
CA GLY A 443 33.51 -12.40 -1.72
C GLY A 443 32.41 -12.89 -2.64
N VAL A 444 31.15 -12.91 -2.18
CA VAL A 444 29.99 -13.34 -2.99
C VAL A 444 29.61 -12.29 -4.03
N GLU A 445 29.02 -12.77 -5.14
CA GLU A 445 28.38 -11.93 -6.15
C GLU A 445 26.85 -12.11 -6.03
N VAL A 446 26.09 -10.99 -5.96
CA VAL A 446 24.62 -10.97 -5.90
C VAL A 446 24.03 -10.09 -6.99
N GLU A 447 22.84 -10.44 -7.46
CA GLU A 447 22.13 -9.70 -8.50
C GLU A 447 20.72 -9.35 -8.03
N LEU A 448 20.39 -8.02 -7.96
CA LEU A 448 19.06 -7.53 -7.64
C LEU A 448 18.22 -7.40 -8.90
N HIS A 449 17.15 -8.18 -9.01
CA HIS A 449 16.16 -8.05 -10.07
C HIS A 449 15.17 -6.94 -9.74
N THR A 450 14.93 -6.03 -10.68
CA THR A 450 13.99 -4.90 -10.50
C THR A 450 13.10 -4.75 -11.74
N PRO A 451 11.81 -4.45 -11.56
CA PRO A 451 10.96 -4.04 -12.69
C PRO A 451 11.42 -2.69 -13.25
N VAL A 452 10.91 -2.33 -14.42
CA VAL A 452 11.19 -1.04 -15.06
C VAL A 452 9.89 -0.23 -15.18
N GLY A 453 9.83 0.91 -14.50
CA GLY A 453 8.74 1.87 -14.60
C GLY A 453 7.42 1.42 -13.95
N ARG A 454 7.47 0.42 -13.08
CA ARG A 454 6.30 -0.04 -12.30
C ARG A 454 6.09 0.81 -11.04
N TYR A 455 7.17 1.11 -10.32
CA TYR A 455 7.16 1.90 -9.09
C TYR A 455 7.90 3.22 -9.30
N LEU A 456 7.74 4.15 -8.36
CA LEU A 456 8.42 5.43 -8.41
C LEU A 456 9.94 5.23 -8.33
N ASN A 457 10.65 5.50 -9.42
CA ASN A 457 12.11 5.35 -9.54
C ASN A 457 12.65 3.95 -9.16
N ASP A 458 11.91 2.88 -9.46
CA ASP A 458 12.29 1.49 -9.15
C ASP A 458 13.72 1.12 -9.57
N VAL A 459 14.12 1.44 -10.80
CA VAL A 459 15.47 1.15 -11.30
C VAL A 459 16.53 1.95 -10.53
N GLN A 460 16.27 3.22 -10.24
CA GLN A 460 17.20 4.08 -9.51
C GLN A 460 17.35 3.65 -8.04
N ILE A 461 16.25 3.20 -7.40
CA ILE A 461 16.31 2.60 -6.06
C ILE A 461 17.18 1.34 -6.10
N ALA A 462 16.91 0.41 -7.03
CA ALA A 462 17.69 -0.82 -7.15
C ALA A 462 19.17 -0.55 -7.43
N GLN A 463 19.49 0.44 -8.27
CA GLN A 463 20.88 0.86 -8.54
C GLN A 463 21.56 1.44 -7.29
N ALA A 464 20.85 2.22 -6.48
CA ALA A 464 21.38 2.75 -5.23
C ALA A 464 21.63 1.61 -4.23
N VAL A 465 20.67 0.70 -4.06
CA VAL A 465 20.78 -0.47 -3.17
C VAL A 465 21.97 -1.35 -3.57
N ALA A 466 22.07 -1.72 -4.84
CA ALA A 466 23.22 -2.52 -5.33
C ALA A 466 24.55 -1.76 -5.20
N GLY A 467 24.54 -0.44 -5.42
CA GLY A 467 25.73 0.41 -5.27
C GLY A 467 26.27 0.42 -3.85
N TYR A 468 25.41 0.54 -2.84
CA TYR A 468 25.83 0.47 -1.43
C TYR A 468 26.44 -0.89 -1.07
N LEU A 469 25.94 -2.00 -1.62
CA LEU A 469 26.53 -3.31 -1.39
C LEU A 469 27.86 -3.48 -2.14
N ASP A 470 27.97 -2.97 -3.37
CA ASP A 470 29.21 -3.03 -4.17
C ASP A 470 30.33 -2.15 -3.60
N ASP A 471 29.98 -1.16 -2.76
CA ASP A 471 30.94 -0.35 -2.01
C ASP A 471 31.58 -1.09 -0.83
N LEU A 472 31.03 -2.25 -0.39
CA LEU A 472 31.65 -3.12 0.62
C LEU A 472 32.87 -3.85 0.02
N GLU A 473 33.93 -4.06 0.81
CA GLU A 473 35.14 -4.73 0.34
C GLU A 473 34.94 -6.22 -0.01
N ASN A 474 33.88 -6.85 0.55
CA ASN A 474 33.69 -8.30 0.54
C ASN A 474 32.38 -8.77 -0.16
N VAL A 475 31.68 -7.89 -0.87
CA VAL A 475 30.49 -8.21 -1.69
C VAL A 475 30.62 -7.54 -3.06
N THR A 476 30.12 -8.19 -4.10
CA THR A 476 29.90 -7.57 -5.41
C THR A 476 28.42 -7.64 -5.75
N ALA A 477 27.79 -6.49 -6.08
CA ALA A 477 26.38 -6.43 -6.38
C ALA A 477 26.10 -5.79 -7.75
N SER A 478 25.05 -6.28 -8.42
CA SER A 478 24.62 -5.80 -9.73
C SER A 478 23.11 -5.73 -9.83
N VAL A 479 22.58 -5.05 -10.85
CA VAL A 479 21.14 -4.89 -11.09
C VAL A 479 20.74 -5.54 -12.41
N ASN A 480 19.67 -6.34 -12.37
CA ASN A 480 19.02 -6.92 -13.53
C ASN A 480 17.64 -6.28 -13.73
N GLN A 481 17.50 -5.49 -14.79
CA GLN A 481 16.25 -4.84 -15.14
C GLN A 481 15.32 -5.82 -15.85
N ARG A 482 14.08 -5.95 -15.38
CA ARG A 482 13.11 -6.94 -15.84
C ARG A 482 11.82 -6.26 -16.31
N ASP A 483 11.15 -6.93 -17.24
CA ASP A 483 9.73 -6.66 -17.49
C ASP A 483 8.91 -7.05 -16.25
N PHE A 484 7.98 -6.17 -15.83
CA PHE A 484 7.21 -6.39 -14.59
C PHE A 484 6.33 -7.65 -14.68
N GLN A 485 5.65 -7.87 -15.82
CA GLN A 485 4.76 -9.03 -15.96
C GLN A 485 5.53 -10.35 -15.90
N ALA A 486 6.73 -10.38 -16.48
CA ALA A 486 7.60 -11.54 -16.42
C ALA A 486 8.08 -11.81 -14.98
N LEU A 487 8.52 -10.77 -14.27
CA LEU A 487 8.95 -10.89 -12.86
C LEU A 487 7.77 -11.28 -11.95
N ALA A 488 6.63 -10.62 -12.11
CA ALA A 488 5.43 -10.92 -11.34
C ALA A 488 4.96 -12.36 -11.55
N SER A 489 5.00 -12.86 -12.79
CA SER A 489 4.61 -14.25 -13.09
C SER A 489 5.51 -15.28 -12.41
N GLU A 490 6.82 -15.00 -12.30
CA GLU A 490 7.76 -15.88 -11.60
C GLU A 490 7.49 -15.94 -10.10
N VAL A 491 7.21 -14.78 -9.46
CA VAL A 491 7.01 -14.68 -8.00
C VAL A 491 5.58 -15.02 -7.54
N THR A 492 4.64 -15.20 -8.48
CA THR A 492 3.24 -15.50 -8.17
C THR A 492 2.79 -16.90 -8.59
N ASP A 493 3.68 -17.73 -9.15
CA ASP A 493 3.33 -19.08 -9.59
C ASP A 493 3.21 -20.11 -8.45
N GLY A 494 3.58 -19.71 -7.22
CA GLY A 494 3.53 -20.53 -6.01
C GLY A 494 4.71 -21.51 -5.88
N ASP A 495 5.73 -21.37 -6.71
CA ASP A 495 6.96 -22.17 -6.65
C ASP A 495 8.15 -21.27 -6.34
N ILE A 496 8.61 -21.27 -5.08
CA ILE A 496 9.77 -20.46 -4.66
C ILE A 496 11.03 -20.73 -5.50
N GLU A 497 11.18 -21.92 -6.09
CA GLU A 497 12.36 -22.26 -6.89
C GLU A 497 12.46 -21.45 -8.19
N THR A 498 11.34 -20.88 -8.66
CA THR A 498 11.30 -20.03 -9.85
C THR A 498 11.60 -18.56 -9.55
N ASN A 499 11.46 -18.14 -8.29
CA ASN A 499 11.74 -16.76 -7.88
C ASN A 499 13.23 -16.41 -8.09
N PRO A 500 13.55 -15.19 -8.53
CA PRO A 500 14.93 -14.69 -8.45
C PRO A 500 15.44 -14.76 -7.00
N HIS A 501 16.75 -14.92 -6.82
CA HIS A 501 17.34 -15.01 -5.48
C HIS A 501 17.15 -13.72 -4.67
N TRP A 502 17.10 -12.57 -5.35
CA TRP A 502 16.87 -11.25 -4.76
C TRP A 502 16.13 -10.36 -5.75
N TYR A 503 14.98 -9.80 -5.34
CA TYR A 503 14.13 -9.03 -6.25
C TYR A 503 13.37 -7.92 -5.55
N LEU A 504 13.19 -6.78 -6.24
CA LEU A 504 12.44 -5.61 -5.77
C LEU A 504 10.98 -5.70 -6.21
N LEU A 505 10.09 -5.53 -5.24
CA LEU A 505 8.66 -5.41 -5.44
C LEU A 505 8.05 -4.30 -4.57
N GLY A 506 6.79 -3.97 -4.86
CA GLY A 506 5.96 -3.12 -4.03
C GLY A 506 4.60 -3.77 -3.78
N TRP A 507 4.15 -3.74 -2.54
CA TRP A 507 2.86 -4.28 -2.12
C TRP A 507 1.94 -3.17 -1.62
N GLY A 508 0.78 -2.99 -2.28
CA GLY A 508 -0.28 -2.08 -1.84
C GLY A 508 -1.27 -2.81 -0.95
N ASN A 509 -1.56 -2.25 0.21
CA ASN A 509 -2.48 -2.82 1.18
C ASN A 509 -3.54 -1.80 1.58
N THR A 510 -4.67 -1.81 0.88
CA THR A 510 -5.79 -0.89 1.09
C THR A 510 -6.70 -1.28 2.24
N THR A 511 -6.41 -2.37 2.96
CA THR A 511 -7.19 -2.76 4.14
C THR A 511 -6.78 -2.01 5.41
N PHE A 512 -5.60 -1.38 5.41
CA PHE A 512 -4.99 -0.74 6.57
C PHE A 512 -4.77 -1.69 7.77
N ASP A 513 -4.57 -2.98 7.48
CA ASP A 513 -4.32 -4.03 8.46
C ASP A 513 -3.09 -4.86 8.08
N ALA A 514 -2.18 -5.07 9.01
CA ALA A 514 -0.91 -5.78 8.80
C ALA A 514 -1.10 -7.17 8.17
N SER A 515 -2.18 -7.89 8.52
CA SER A 515 -2.38 -9.26 8.07
C SER A 515 -2.45 -9.41 6.56
N GLN A 516 -2.92 -8.40 5.83
CA GLN A 516 -2.97 -8.39 4.36
C GLN A 516 -1.59 -8.23 3.69
N THR A 517 -0.58 -7.89 4.45
CA THR A 517 0.83 -7.88 4.01
C THR A 517 1.56 -9.12 4.53
N LEU A 518 1.40 -9.40 5.83
CA LEU A 518 2.17 -10.45 6.51
C LEU A 518 1.81 -11.86 6.01
N ILE A 519 0.52 -12.14 5.81
CA ILE A 519 0.07 -13.49 5.42
C ILE A 519 0.57 -13.87 4.01
N PRO A 520 0.21 -13.16 2.94
CA PRO A 520 0.57 -13.61 1.60
C PRO A 520 2.06 -13.53 1.29
N LEU A 521 2.82 -12.67 1.98
CA LEU A 521 4.21 -12.35 1.61
C LEU A 521 5.25 -12.97 2.55
N LEU A 522 4.89 -13.35 3.78
CA LEU A 522 5.87 -13.71 4.81
C LEU A 522 5.53 -14.98 5.60
N THR A 523 4.26 -15.47 5.62
CA THR A 523 4.02 -16.80 6.20
C THR A 523 4.58 -17.90 5.29
N SER A 524 4.96 -19.02 5.87
CA SER A 524 5.54 -20.15 5.13
C SER A 524 4.61 -20.71 4.04
N ASP A 525 3.28 -20.59 4.23
CA ASP A 525 2.26 -20.99 3.25
C ASP A 525 1.78 -19.82 2.37
N GLY A 526 2.37 -18.64 2.51
CA GLY A 526 2.02 -17.45 1.74
C GLY A 526 2.34 -17.63 0.25
N VAL A 527 1.38 -17.30 -0.62
CA VAL A 527 1.49 -17.52 -2.07
C VAL A 527 2.59 -16.72 -2.76
N LEU A 528 3.12 -15.69 -2.09
CA LEU A 528 4.16 -14.78 -2.60
C LEU A 528 5.40 -14.79 -1.72
N THR A 529 5.52 -15.77 -0.83
CA THR A 529 6.59 -15.79 0.14
C THR A 529 7.95 -16.14 -0.48
N SER A 530 8.99 -15.50 0.00
CA SER A 530 10.40 -15.86 -0.25
C SER A 530 11.09 -16.34 1.03
N TRP A 531 10.32 -16.60 2.09
CA TRP A 531 10.83 -16.84 3.43
C TRP A 531 9.97 -17.82 4.22
N SER A 532 10.50 -18.43 5.28
CA SER A 532 9.78 -19.34 6.16
C SER A 532 10.32 -19.21 7.59
N ASN A 533 9.40 -19.11 8.57
CA ASN A 533 9.76 -19.05 9.99
C ASN A 533 8.58 -19.52 10.85
N GLU A 534 8.76 -20.64 11.57
CA GLU A 534 7.71 -21.28 12.39
C GLU A 534 7.15 -20.36 13.49
N GLU A 535 7.98 -19.54 14.10
CA GLU A 535 7.53 -18.60 15.15
C GLU A 535 6.72 -17.44 14.57
N PHE A 536 7.11 -16.95 13.40
CA PHE A 536 6.35 -15.94 12.66
C PHE A 536 4.96 -16.47 12.28
N ASP A 537 4.91 -17.68 11.69
CA ASP A 537 3.65 -18.33 11.32
C ASP A 537 2.73 -18.48 12.52
N ARG A 538 3.25 -18.98 13.64
CA ARG A 538 2.50 -19.15 14.89
C ARG A 538 1.89 -17.83 15.38
N VAL A 539 2.66 -16.74 15.43
CA VAL A 539 2.14 -15.46 15.95
C VAL A 539 1.13 -14.82 15.02
N VAL A 540 1.26 -15.03 13.70
CA VAL A 540 0.27 -14.57 12.72
C VAL A 540 -1.02 -15.39 12.83
N GLU A 541 -0.94 -16.71 13.00
CA GLU A 541 -2.10 -17.59 13.20
C GLU A 541 -2.87 -17.19 14.49
N GLU A 542 -2.17 -16.96 15.60
CA GLU A 542 -2.79 -16.47 16.84
C GLU A 542 -3.51 -15.12 16.63
N ALA A 543 -2.90 -14.18 15.90
CA ALA A 543 -3.55 -12.92 15.55
C ALA A 543 -4.85 -13.13 14.75
N GLN A 544 -4.88 -14.10 13.82
CA GLN A 544 -6.08 -14.37 13.03
C GLN A 544 -7.20 -15.02 13.84
N SER A 545 -6.88 -15.67 14.97
CA SER A 545 -7.87 -16.28 15.88
C SER A 545 -8.56 -15.25 16.81
N MET A 546 -8.13 -13.99 16.80
CA MET A 546 -8.63 -12.93 17.69
C MET A 546 -9.50 -11.93 16.94
N PRO A 547 -10.59 -11.42 17.57
CA PRO A 547 -11.39 -10.35 16.96
C PRO A 547 -10.57 -9.07 16.82
N SER A 548 -10.84 -8.31 15.75
CA SER A 548 -10.33 -6.94 15.65
C SER A 548 -11.05 -6.06 16.68
N GLU A 549 -10.32 -5.24 17.40
CA GLU A 549 -10.86 -4.25 18.34
C GLU A 549 -11.26 -2.94 17.63
N GLN A 550 -11.38 -2.95 16.32
CA GLN A 550 -11.79 -1.77 15.52
C GLN A 550 -13.27 -1.50 15.60
#